data_0a6c5e850bf500fbf4235bb01276cde1
#
_entry.id   0a6c5e850bf500fbf4235bb01276cde1
#
_cell.length_a   1.000
_cell.length_b   1.000
_cell.length_c   1.000
_cell.angle_alpha   90.00
_cell.angle_beta   90.00
_cell.angle_gamma   90.00
#
_symmetry.space_group_name_H-M   'P 1'
#
loop_
_entity.id
_entity.type
_entity.pdbx_description
1 polymer ?
#
loop_
_entity_poly.entity_id
_entity_poly.type
_entity_poly.pdbx_seq_one_letter_code
_entity_poly.pdbx_strand_id
1 'polypeptide(L)'
;MSFIKHLKPKKNRRYKQGVRDPKIFKKYIASCKNEPVIFRSGLELEFINYCENNPSIKRWASEPIKIKYFSRLDGKEMNYYPDFIIEKTNGNRIIVEIKPKSQTYKPTVYDNLWSKEAWVKNMDKWIAAYKFAKKHKMSFVIVCENLQVRRITEDMVNEYVNHINNVRKHKINKTTE
;
A
#
# COMPACT_ATOMS: atom_id res chain seq x y z
N MET A 1 24.23 4.42 -6.70
CA MET A 1 23.77 5.32 -5.61
C MET A 1 22.77 4.56 -4.77
N SER A 2 23.12 4.35 -3.49
CA SER A 2 22.37 3.48 -2.58
C SER A 2 21.02 4.10 -2.18
N PHE A 3 19.91 3.54 -2.62
CA PHE A 3 18.53 3.86 -2.21
C PHE A 3 18.20 3.50 -0.76
N ILE A 4 19.16 2.94 -0.02
CA ILE A 4 18.98 2.31 1.30
C ILE A 4 18.75 3.31 2.45
N LYS A 5 19.08 4.60 2.29
CA LYS A 5 18.97 5.58 3.39
C LYS A 5 17.56 5.83 3.92
N HIS A 6 16.51 5.51 3.15
CA HIS A 6 15.12 5.73 3.54
C HIS A 6 14.44 4.55 4.20
N LEU A 7 15.08 3.37 4.21
CA LEU A 7 14.48 2.11 4.61
C LEU A 7 14.79 1.67 6.05
N LYS A 8 15.56 2.43 6.81
CA LYS A 8 15.84 2.06 8.21
C LYS A 8 14.56 2.12 9.04
N PRO A 9 14.22 1.06 9.78
CA PRO A 9 13.09 1.10 10.70
C PRO A 9 13.33 2.20 11.73
N LYS A 10 12.41 3.16 11.81
CA LYS A 10 12.45 4.17 12.87
C LYS A 10 12.14 3.47 14.18
N LYS A 11 12.96 3.66 15.22
CA LYS A 11 12.66 3.16 16.57
C LYS A 11 11.33 3.76 17.03
N ASN A 12 10.27 2.99 16.89
CA ASN A 12 8.95 3.34 17.40
C ASN A 12 8.50 2.24 18.36
N ARG A 13 8.31 2.58 19.64
CA ARG A 13 7.87 1.63 20.68
C ARG A 13 6.45 1.07 20.45
N ARG A 14 5.65 1.71 19.60
CA ARG A 14 4.24 1.34 19.35
C ARG A 14 4.06 0.19 18.35
N TYR A 15 5.00 -0.01 17.43
CA TYR A 15 4.86 -0.99 16.34
C TYR A 15 6.01 -1.97 16.35
N LYS A 16 5.70 -3.25 16.15
CA LYS A 16 6.69 -4.30 15.97
C LYS A 16 7.40 -4.09 14.64
N GLN A 17 8.63 -3.63 14.68
CA GLN A 17 9.47 -3.39 13.51
C GLN A 17 10.73 -4.23 13.62
N GLY A 18 11.33 -4.56 12.48
CA GLY A 18 12.58 -5.27 12.48
C GLY A 18 13.17 -5.49 11.10
N VAL A 19 14.29 -6.15 11.13
CA VAL A 19 15.10 -6.49 9.96
C VAL A 19 15.33 -7.99 9.97
N ARG A 20 15.30 -8.62 8.80
CA ARG A 20 15.60 -10.04 8.60
C ARG A 20 16.65 -10.21 7.51
N ASP A 21 17.53 -11.16 7.70
CA ASP A 21 18.46 -11.60 6.65
C ASP A 21 17.64 -12.23 5.51
N PRO A 22 17.78 -11.74 4.25
CA PRO A 22 17.06 -12.29 3.12
C PRO A 22 17.35 -13.78 2.89
N LYS A 23 18.50 -14.28 3.32
CA LYS A 23 18.92 -15.66 3.15
C LYS A 23 18.05 -16.69 3.90
N ILE A 24 17.30 -16.25 4.92
CA ILE A 24 16.39 -17.15 5.66
C ILE A 24 15.12 -17.46 4.88
N PHE A 25 14.81 -16.69 3.83
CA PHE A 25 13.59 -16.82 3.03
C PHE A 25 13.85 -17.62 1.76
N LYS A 26 13.04 -18.64 1.52
CA LYS A 26 13.16 -19.52 0.35
C LYS A 26 12.50 -18.95 -0.90
N LYS A 27 11.47 -18.11 -0.73
CA LYS A 27 10.63 -17.59 -1.81
C LYS A 27 10.85 -16.09 -2.07
N TYR A 28 11.68 -15.44 -1.28
CA TYR A 28 11.97 -14.02 -1.41
C TYR A 28 12.85 -13.74 -2.62
N ILE A 29 12.49 -12.71 -3.37
CA ILE A 29 13.31 -12.15 -4.44
C ILE A 29 13.78 -10.78 -4.00
N ALA A 30 15.06 -10.66 -3.73
CA ALA A 30 15.69 -9.38 -3.44
C ALA A 30 15.78 -8.52 -4.71
N SER A 31 15.46 -7.24 -4.59
CA SER A 31 15.71 -6.24 -5.64
C SER A 31 17.20 -6.01 -5.84
N CYS A 32 18.00 -6.14 -4.79
CA CYS A 32 19.46 -6.09 -4.77
C CYS A 32 20.04 -7.23 -3.92
N LYS A 33 21.19 -7.77 -4.32
CA LYS A 33 21.90 -8.80 -3.54
C LYS A 33 22.19 -8.27 -2.13
N ASN A 34 21.83 -9.04 -1.10
CA ASN A 34 22.09 -8.79 0.32
C ASN A 34 21.32 -7.61 0.95
N GLU A 35 20.28 -7.07 0.30
CA GLU A 35 19.41 -6.13 1.00
C GLU A 35 18.57 -6.85 2.05
N PRO A 36 18.58 -6.36 3.31
CA PRO A 36 17.77 -6.96 4.36
C PRO A 36 16.28 -6.73 4.10
N VAL A 37 15.46 -7.69 4.48
CA VAL A 37 14.00 -7.52 4.49
C VAL A 37 13.62 -6.71 5.71
N ILE A 38 13.00 -5.55 5.47
CA ILE A 38 12.53 -4.65 6.52
C ILE A 38 11.03 -4.80 6.64
N PHE A 39 10.53 -5.00 7.85
CA PHE A 39 9.11 -4.89 8.17
C PHE A 39 8.88 -3.79 9.20
N ARG A 40 7.83 -2.99 9.01
CA ARG A 40 7.51 -1.83 9.83
C ARG A 40 6.32 -2.06 10.74
N SER A 41 5.66 -3.21 10.60
CA SER A 41 4.51 -3.60 11.41
C SER A 41 4.46 -5.10 11.67
N GLY A 42 3.71 -5.50 12.69
CA GLY A 42 3.41 -6.91 12.96
C GLY A 42 2.62 -7.57 11.84
N LEU A 43 1.73 -6.81 11.19
CA LEU A 43 0.95 -7.28 10.03
C LEU A 43 1.84 -7.60 8.83
N GLU A 44 2.84 -6.77 8.55
CA GLU A 44 3.82 -7.07 7.50
C GLU A 44 4.60 -8.35 7.79
N LEU A 45 5.03 -8.56 9.05
CA LEU A 45 5.72 -9.79 9.45
C LEU A 45 4.81 -11.01 9.32
N GLU A 46 3.53 -10.90 9.71
CA GLU A 46 2.53 -11.97 9.53
C GLU A 46 2.37 -12.31 8.04
N PHE A 47 2.28 -11.30 7.18
CA PHE A 47 2.18 -11.51 5.74
C PHE A 47 3.44 -12.13 5.12
N ILE A 48 4.64 -11.76 5.57
CA ILE A 48 5.90 -12.40 5.16
C ILE A 48 5.88 -13.89 5.51
N ASN A 49 5.50 -14.24 6.74
CA ASN A 49 5.39 -15.63 7.18
C ASN A 49 4.34 -16.40 6.34
N TYR A 50 3.21 -15.76 6.03
CA TYR A 50 2.21 -16.33 5.13
C TYR A 50 2.80 -16.62 3.75
N CYS A 51 3.54 -15.68 3.16
CA CYS A 51 4.16 -15.88 1.86
C CYS A 51 5.12 -17.06 1.82
N GLU A 52 5.95 -17.21 2.86
CA GLU A 52 6.92 -18.32 2.96
C GLU A 52 6.24 -19.67 3.13
N ASN A 53 5.16 -19.74 3.93
CA ASN A 53 4.52 -21.01 4.28
C ASN A 53 3.40 -21.43 3.34
N ASN A 54 2.84 -20.52 2.52
CA ASN A 54 1.74 -20.85 1.63
C ASN A 54 2.23 -21.50 0.32
N PRO A 55 1.85 -22.76 0.01
CA PRO A 55 2.32 -23.47 -1.18
C PRO A 55 1.82 -22.82 -2.49
N SER A 56 0.72 -22.07 -2.48
CA SER A 56 0.24 -21.38 -3.68
C SER A 56 1.04 -20.13 -4.04
N ILE A 57 1.95 -19.68 -3.16
CA ILE A 57 2.86 -18.58 -3.45
C ILE A 57 4.19 -19.16 -3.93
N LYS A 58 4.55 -18.82 -5.16
CA LYS A 58 5.80 -19.22 -5.79
C LYS A 58 6.96 -18.36 -5.29
N ARG A 59 6.75 -17.04 -5.24
CA ARG A 59 7.77 -16.05 -4.82
C ARG A 59 7.13 -14.72 -4.41
N TRP A 60 7.88 -13.91 -3.67
CA TRP A 60 7.48 -12.59 -3.22
C TRP A 60 8.66 -11.61 -3.13
N ALA A 61 8.35 -10.31 -3.16
CA ALA A 61 9.33 -9.24 -2.98
C ALA A 61 8.73 -8.11 -2.13
N SER A 62 9.57 -7.45 -1.33
CA SER A 62 9.20 -6.30 -0.49
C SER A 62 9.58 -5.01 -1.20
N GLU A 63 8.66 -4.04 -1.25
CA GLU A 63 8.80 -2.71 -1.86
C GLU A 63 9.44 -2.73 -3.27
N PRO A 64 9.08 -3.68 -4.17
CA PRO A 64 9.87 -3.95 -5.38
C PRO A 64 9.64 -2.95 -6.51
N ILE A 65 8.62 -2.09 -6.40
CA ILE A 65 8.25 -1.13 -7.45
C ILE A 65 7.95 0.24 -6.88
N LYS A 66 8.14 1.24 -7.72
CA LYS A 66 7.76 2.63 -7.49
C LYS A 66 6.62 3.01 -8.40
N ILE A 67 5.50 3.46 -7.85
CA ILE A 67 4.32 3.94 -8.56
C ILE A 67 4.20 5.45 -8.33
N LYS A 68 4.12 6.23 -9.39
CA LYS A 68 3.79 7.65 -9.27
C LYS A 68 2.31 7.84 -9.03
N TYR A 69 1.95 8.74 -8.13
CA TYR A 69 0.57 9.16 -7.90
C TYR A 69 0.48 10.65 -7.64
N PHE A 70 -0.67 11.25 -7.92
CA PHE A 70 -0.93 12.64 -7.56
C PHE A 70 -1.56 12.69 -6.17
N SER A 71 -0.87 13.32 -5.21
CA SER A 71 -1.39 13.57 -3.88
C SER A 71 -2.33 14.78 -3.92
N ARG A 72 -3.62 14.54 -3.69
CA ARG A 72 -4.61 15.63 -3.65
C ARG A 72 -4.45 16.53 -2.43
N LEU A 73 -3.90 16.00 -1.33
CA LEU A 73 -3.59 16.78 -0.14
C LEU A 73 -2.41 17.72 -0.36
N ASP A 74 -1.35 17.21 -1.00
CA ASP A 74 -0.10 17.96 -1.19
C ASP A 74 -0.08 18.74 -2.52
N GLY A 75 -1.06 18.50 -3.42
CA GLY A 75 -1.19 19.18 -4.71
C GLY A 75 -0.07 18.86 -5.71
N LYS A 76 0.64 17.74 -5.56
CA LYS A 76 1.81 17.38 -6.36
C LYS A 76 1.95 15.88 -6.63
N GLU A 77 2.76 15.54 -7.64
CA GLU A 77 3.18 14.15 -7.86
C GLU A 77 4.09 13.67 -6.73
N MET A 78 3.81 12.45 -6.29
CA MET A 78 4.59 11.75 -5.28
C MET A 78 4.89 10.30 -5.70
N ASN A 79 5.83 9.68 -5.00
CA ASN A 79 6.15 8.27 -5.17
C ASN A 79 5.46 7.43 -4.10
N TYR A 80 4.93 6.30 -4.53
CA TYR A 80 4.35 5.27 -3.68
C TYR A 80 5.07 3.94 -3.91
N TYR A 81 5.41 3.27 -2.83
CA TYR A 81 6.04 1.96 -2.81
C TYR A 81 5.06 1.01 -2.12
N PRO A 82 4.34 0.16 -2.89
CA PRO A 82 3.51 -0.90 -2.30
C PRO A 82 4.36 -1.85 -1.47
N ASP A 83 3.77 -2.36 -0.38
CA ASP A 83 4.52 -3.16 0.58
C ASP A 83 5.08 -4.45 -0.03
N PHE A 84 4.29 -5.15 -0.88
CA PHE A 84 4.74 -6.40 -1.49
C PHE A 84 4.25 -6.59 -2.93
N ILE A 85 4.98 -7.43 -3.68
CA ILE A 85 4.45 -8.15 -4.85
C ILE A 85 4.61 -9.63 -4.59
N ILE A 86 3.55 -10.40 -4.85
CA ILE A 86 3.58 -11.85 -4.84
C ILE A 86 3.31 -12.42 -6.23
N GLU A 87 3.96 -13.53 -6.56
CA GLU A 87 3.63 -14.36 -7.71
C GLU A 87 3.12 -15.71 -7.21
N LYS A 88 1.93 -16.07 -7.65
CA LYS A 88 1.33 -17.38 -7.37
C LYS A 88 1.89 -18.46 -8.29
N THR A 89 1.74 -19.72 -7.90
CA THR A 89 2.16 -20.89 -8.70
C THR A 89 1.45 -20.99 -10.05
N ASN A 90 0.25 -20.41 -10.19
CA ASN A 90 -0.48 -20.30 -11.44
C ASN A 90 -0.05 -19.11 -12.32
N GLY A 91 1.02 -18.41 -11.97
CA GLY A 91 1.56 -17.25 -12.71
C GLY A 91 0.89 -15.91 -12.40
N ASN A 92 -0.20 -15.87 -11.64
CA ASN A 92 -0.86 -14.63 -11.29
C ASN A 92 0.02 -13.79 -10.36
N ARG A 93 0.17 -12.50 -10.68
CA ARG A 93 0.91 -11.53 -9.88
C ARG A 93 -0.03 -10.57 -9.19
N ILE A 94 0.26 -10.27 -7.92
CA ILE A 94 -0.60 -9.44 -7.07
C ILE A 94 0.29 -8.41 -6.37
N ILE A 95 -0.07 -7.14 -6.50
CA ILE A 95 0.46 -6.04 -5.69
C ILE A 95 -0.33 -6.02 -4.38
N VAL A 96 0.37 -5.97 -3.26
CA VAL A 96 -0.22 -6.04 -1.92
C VAL A 96 0.18 -4.83 -1.11
N GLU A 97 -0.79 -4.20 -0.49
CA GLU A 97 -0.63 -3.20 0.55
C GLU A 97 -1.09 -3.80 1.88
N ILE A 98 -0.35 -3.55 2.95
CA ILE A 98 -0.70 -4.00 4.30
C ILE A 98 -1.26 -2.82 5.09
N LYS A 99 -2.49 -2.96 5.59
CA LYS A 99 -3.12 -1.90 6.40
C LYS A 99 -4.02 -2.49 7.49
N PRO A 100 -4.03 -1.87 8.68
CA PRO A 100 -5.08 -2.16 9.65
C PRO A 100 -6.46 -1.96 9.02
N LYS A 101 -7.38 -2.86 9.30
CA LYS A 101 -8.75 -2.82 8.76
C LYS A 101 -9.44 -1.47 9.01
N SER A 102 -9.22 -0.88 10.17
CA SER A 102 -9.75 0.44 10.54
C SER A 102 -9.34 1.55 9.59
N GLN A 103 -8.17 1.46 8.95
CA GLN A 103 -7.67 2.46 7.98
C GLN A 103 -8.18 2.25 6.55
N THR A 104 -8.98 1.22 6.31
CA THR A 104 -9.49 0.87 4.98
C THR A 104 -10.93 1.33 4.74
N TYR A 105 -11.56 1.93 5.74
CA TYR A 105 -12.91 2.48 5.62
C TYR A 105 -12.87 3.99 5.43
N LYS A 106 -13.89 4.50 4.73
CA LYS A 106 -14.12 5.94 4.63
C LYS A 106 -14.43 6.50 6.01
N PRO A 107 -13.72 7.54 6.46
CA PRO A 107 -14.02 8.21 7.72
C PRO A 107 -15.41 8.83 7.70
N THR A 108 -16.04 8.86 8.87
CA THR A 108 -17.31 9.53 9.10
C THR A 108 -17.12 11.02 9.38
N VAL A 109 -18.20 11.75 9.55
CA VAL A 109 -18.17 13.17 9.94
C VAL A 109 -17.56 13.39 11.33
N TYR A 110 -17.68 12.40 12.21
CA TYR A 110 -17.19 12.42 13.58
C TYR A 110 -15.70 12.10 13.72
N ASP A 111 -15.07 11.55 12.66
CA ASP A 111 -13.64 11.24 12.69
C ASP A 111 -12.81 12.52 12.64
N ASN A 112 -11.64 12.48 13.28
CA ASN A 112 -10.73 13.61 13.32
C ASN A 112 -10.11 13.90 11.94
N LEU A 113 -9.57 15.10 11.79
CA LEU A 113 -8.98 15.56 10.53
C LEU A 113 -7.85 14.65 10.04
N TRP A 114 -7.01 14.16 10.97
CA TRP A 114 -5.91 13.27 10.62
C TRP A 114 -6.38 11.98 9.95
N SER A 115 -7.45 11.35 10.47
CA SER A 115 -8.03 10.14 9.88
C SER A 115 -8.58 10.42 8.47
N LYS A 116 -9.20 11.58 8.27
CA LYS A 116 -9.75 12.01 6.97
C LYS A 116 -8.64 12.23 5.95
N GLU A 117 -7.57 12.92 6.34
CA GLU A 117 -6.40 13.15 5.48
C GLU A 117 -5.66 11.84 5.15
N ALA A 118 -5.46 10.98 6.14
CA ALA A 118 -4.83 9.69 5.95
C ALA A 118 -5.62 8.83 4.96
N TRP A 119 -6.97 8.85 5.04
CA TRP A 119 -7.83 8.12 4.10
C TRP A 119 -7.70 8.65 2.68
N VAL A 120 -7.75 9.98 2.48
CA VAL A 120 -7.55 10.61 1.16
C VAL A 120 -6.21 10.20 0.57
N LYS A 121 -5.14 10.29 1.35
CA LYS A 121 -3.78 9.89 0.91
C LYS A 121 -3.70 8.41 0.55
N ASN A 122 -4.33 7.55 1.33
CA ASN A 122 -4.39 6.12 1.04
C ASN A 122 -5.17 5.86 -0.26
N MET A 123 -6.34 6.47 -0.44
CA MET A 123 -7.14 6.31 -1.67
C MET A 123 -6.38 6.77 -2.91
N ASP A 124 -5.66 7.89 -2.86
CA ASP A 124 -4.84 8.36 -3.98
C ASP A 124 -3.79 7.33 -4.40
N LYS A 125 -3.09 6.74 -3.42
CA LYS A 125 -2.11 5.67 -3.63
C LYS A 125 -2.75 4.41 -4.19
N TRP A 126 -3.85 3.96 -3.59
CA TRP A 126 -4.52 2.70 -3.96
C TRP A 126 -5.15 2.77 -5.35
N ILE A 127 -5.71 3.91 -5.73
CA ILE A 127 -6.20 4.14 -7.09
C ILE A 127 -5.05 4.06 -8.11
N ALA A 128 -3.91 4.67 -7.79
CA ALA A 128 -2.73 4.59 -8.65
C ALA A 128 -2.22 3.14 -8.76
N ALA A 129 -2.16 2.40 -7.63
CA ALA A 129 -1.78 0.99 -7.63
C ALA A 129 -2.77 0.11 -8.40
N TYR A 130 -4.07 0.33 -8.24
CA TYR A 130 -5.11 -0.39 -8.99
C TYR A 130 -4.97 -0.19 -10.51
N LYS A 131 -4.80 1.08 -10.95
CA LYS A 131 -4.59 1.40 -12.37
C LYS A 131 -3.28 0.80 -12.91
N PHE A 132 -2.20 0.88 -12.12
CA PHE A 132 -0.93 0.27 -12.48
C PHE A 132 -1.05 -1.26 -12.61
N ALA A 133 -1.69 -1.92 -11.65
CA ALA A 133 -1.90 -3.36 -11.67
C ALA A 133 -2.70 -3.78 -12.91
N LYS A 134 -3.81 -3.10 -13.22
CA LYS A 134 -4.63 -3.37 -14.40
C LYS A 134 -3.82 -3.24 -15.70
N LYS A 135 -3.02 -2.17 -15.83
CA LYS A 135 -2.13 -1.95 -16.99
C LYS A 135 -1.10 -3.07 -17.18
N HIS A 136 -0.60 -3.64 -16.08
CA HIS A 136 0.45 -4.67 -16.11
C HIS A 136 -0.09 -6.10 -15.96
N LYS A 137 -1.39 -6.33 -16.15
CA LYS A 137 -2.06 -7.63 -16.02
C LYS A 137 -1.81 -8.27 -14.64
N MET A 138 -1.83 -7.45 -13.60
CA MET A 138 -1.74 -7.84 -12.19
C MET A 138 -3.03 -7.50 -11.46
N SER A 139 -3.18 -7.99 -10.24
CA SER A 139 -4.22 -7.56 -9.31
C SER A 139 -3.62 -6.65 -8.23
N PHE A 140 -4.44 -5.79 -7.64
CA PHE A 140 -4.10 -5.03 -6.45
C PHE A 140 -5.05 -5.41 -5.32
N VAL A 141 -4.50 -5.65 -4.12
CA VAL A 141 -5.28 -5.97 -2.92
C VAL A 141 -4.69 -5.27 -1.70
N ILE A 142 -5.54 -5.02 -0.71
CA ILE A 142 -5.15 -4.58 0.63
C ILE A 142 -5.36 -5.76 1.56
N VAL A 143 -4.34 -6.12 2.33
CA VAL A 143 -4.40 -7.20 3.32
C VAL A 143 -4.40 -6.58 4.72
N CYS A 144 -5.38 -7.00 5.52
CA CYS A 144 -5.62 -6.56 6.88
C CYS A 144 -5.28 -7.66 7.88
N GLU A 145 -5.65 -7.47 9.14
CA GLU A 145 -5.52 -8.45 10.21
C GLU A 145 -6.13 -9.79 9.82
N ASN A 146 -5.53 -10.89 10.30
CA ASN A 146 -5.94 -12.26 10.00
C ASN A 146 -5.97 -12.55 8.48
N LEU A 147 -5.10 -11.89 7.71
CA LEU A 147 -4.99 -12.03 6.25
C LEU A 147 -6.29 -11.74 5.50
N GLN A 148 -7.18 -10.95 6.07
CA GLN A 148 -8.40 -10.51 5.38
C GLN A 148 -8.05 -9.64 4.19
N VAL A 149 -8.62 -9.99 3.01
CA VAL A 149 -8.36 -9.27 1.75
C VAL A 149 -9.48 -8.29 1.45
N ARG A 150 -9.10 -7.04 1.19
CA ARG A 150 -9.97 -6.01 0.62
C ARG A 150 -9.52 -5.67 -0.80
N ARG A 151 -10.49 -5.40 -1.67
CA ARG A 151 -10.23 -5.02 -3.06
C ARG A 151 -10.72 -3.62 -3.31
N ILE A 152 -9.99 -2.88 -4.12
CA ILE A 152 -10.47 -1.63 -4.69
C ILE A 152 -11.26 -1.97 -5.95
N THR A 153 -12.51 -1.52 -6.01
CA THR A 153 -13.40 -1.69 -7.17
C THR A 153 -13.46 -0.42 -8.00
N GLU A 154 -13.94 -0.52 -9.23
CA GLU A 154 -14.16 0.65 -10.09
C GLU A 154 -15.19 1.61 -9.48
N ASP A 155 -16.23 1.07 -8.83
CA ASP A 155 -17.24 1.87 -8.15
C ASP A 155 -16.65 2.71 -7.01
N MET A 156 -15.78 2.10 -6.19
CA MET A 156 -15.06 2.83 -5.13
C MET A 156 -14.17 3.95 -5.70
N VAL A 157 -13.52 3.69 -6.82
CA VAL A 157 -12.70 4.70 -7.52
C VAL A 157 -13.57 5.86 -8.00
N ASN A 158 -14.70 5.55 -8.66
CA ASN A 158 -15.63 6.53 -9.19
C ASN A 158 -16.28 7.36 -8.06
N GLU A 159 -16.74 6.70 -7.00
CA GLU A 159 -17.30 7.37 -5.81
C GLU A 159 -16.29 8.35 -5.19
N TYR A 160 -15.05 7.92 -5.03
CA TYR A 160 -14.01 8.77 -4.47
C TYR A 160 -13.71 9.99 -5.36
N VAL A 161 -13.57 9.79 -6.67
CA VAL A 161 -13.31 10.86 -7.63
C VAL A 161 -14.45 11.87 -7.63
N ASN A 162 -15.70 11.42 -7.63
CA ASN A 162 -16.89 12.26 -7.57
C ASN A 162 -16.94 13.07 -6.26
N HIS A 163 -16.65 12.43 -5.12
CA HIS A 163 -16.60 13.10 -3.83
C HIS A 163 -15.59 14.27 -3.83
N ILE A 164 -14.39 14.03 -4.32
CA ILE A 164 -13.32 15.06 -4.38
C ILE A 164 -13.71 16.21 -5.32
N ASN A 165 -14.31 15.90 -6.47
CA ASN A 165 -14.74 16.92 -7.42
C ASN A 165 -15.84 17.81 -6.82
N ASN A 166 -16.78 17.25 -6.08
CA ASN A 166 -17.83 18.00 -5.40
C ASN A 166 -17.25 18.93 -4.30
N VAL A 167 -16.31 18.43 -3.50
CA VAL A 167 -15.62 19.25 -2.47
C VAL A 167 -14.89 20.44 -3.10
N ARG A 168 -14.27 20.26 -4.27
CA ARG A 168 -13.59 21.35 -5.00
C ARG A 168 -14.58 22.40 -5.52
N LYS A 169 -15.70 21.99 -6.10
CA LYS A 169 -16.73 22.91 -6.58
C LYS A 169 -17.28 23.79 -5.45
N HIS A 170 -17.54 23.22 -4.28
CA HIS A 170 -18.02 23.98 -3.11
C HIS A 170 -16.98 24.97 -2.56
N LYS A 171 -15.67 24.69 -2.68
CA LYS A 171 -14.63 25.64 -2.27
C LYS A 171 -14.53 26.81 -3.24
N ILE A 172 -14.62 26.58 -4.55
CA ILE A 172 -14.54 27.64 -5.57
C ILE A 172 -15.72 28.60 -5.42
N ASN A 173 -16.93 28.10 -5.23
CA ASN A 173 -18.13 28.96 -5.09
C ASN A 173 -18.12 29.81 -3.82
N LYS A 174 -17.44 29.38 -2.72
CA LYS A 174 -17.28 30.17 -1.49
C LYS A 174 -16.19 31.24 -1.56
N THR A 175 -15.34 31.22 -2.59
CA THR A 175 -14.25 32.22 -2.77
C THR A 175 -14.67 33.30 -3.74
N THR A 176 -15.81 33.17 -4.38
CA THR A 176 -16.41 34.13 -5.35
C THR A 176 -17.62 34.92 -4.80
N GLU A 177 -17.98 34.69 -3.54
CA GLU A 177 -18.88 35.53 -2.72
C GLU A 177 -18.06 36.37 -1.72
#